data_8c1b0d1bcd6309adc642b7c429848a59
#
_entry.id   8c1b0d1bcd6309adc642b7c429848a59
#
_cell.length_a   1.000
_cell.length_b   1.000
_cell.length_c   1.000
_cell.angle_alpha   90.00
_cell.angle_beta   90.00
_cell.angle_gamma   90.00
#
_symmetry.space_group_name_H-M   'P 1'
#
loop_
_entity.id
_entity.type
_entity.pdbx_description
1 polymer ?
#
loop_
_entity_poly.entity_id
_entity_poly.type
_entity_poly.pdbx_seq_one_letter_code
_entity_poly.pdbx_strand_id
1 'polypeptide(L)'
;MAIGKVNPQFWKGKRVFVTGHTGFKGSWLSLWLQLMGAEVKGFSLTPPTQPALFDVAKVGDNMQTEIGDIRNLQQLSQSIRAFNPDVLLHLAAQPLVRLSYKEPVDTYSTNVMGTVNVLEAARHTPNLKSVVIITTDKCYENREWEWGYRENEPMGGHDPYSNSKGCAELVVSAYRRSFFYTNDTAAVASARAGNVIGGGDWADDRLIPDILRAFEQQQPVIIRNPLSTRPWQHVLEPLSGYLVLAERLYNEGNTFAEGWNFGPKDDDCQPVQWILEKMVQFWGEGARYEWDKSEQPHEANFLKLDCSKAATRLKWHPQWRLADTLEKIVHWHRSWLQGADMQTRCLYEIKGYMES
;
A
#
# COMPACT_ATOMS: atom_id res chain seq x y z
N MET A 1 -12.56 13.02 19.69
CA MET A 1 -11.53 12.41 18.83
C MET A 1 -11.37 13.26 17.58
N ALA A 2 -10.16 13.44 17.09
CA ALA A 2 -9.93 14.20 15.86
C ALA A 2 -10.50 13.42 14.67
N ILE A 3 -11.48 13.98 13.98
CA ILE A 3 -12.09 13.38 12.79
C ILE A 3 -11.02 13.30 11.70
N GLY A 4 -10.92 12.14 11.02
CA GLY A 4 -9.95 11.92 9.94
C GLY A 4 -8.60 11.33 10.36
N LYS A 5 -8.39 11.12 11.67
CA LYS A 5 -7.24 10.38 12.21
C LYS A 5 -7.61 8.96 12.59
N VAL A 6 -6.62 8.06 12.60
CA VAL A 6 -6.78 6.67 13.04
C VAL A 6 -7.18 6.64 14.52
N ASN A 7 -8.23 5.88 14.84
CA ASN A 7 -8.80 5.79 16.18
C ASN A 7 -8.38 4.47 16.86
N PRO A 8 -7.37 4.47 17.75
CA PRO A 8 -6.90 3.24 18.40
C PRO A 8 -7.99 2.51 19.20
N GLN A 9 -8.95 3.25 19.77
CA GLN A 9 -10.02 2.66 20.58
C GLN A 9 -10.99 1.83 19.72
N PHE A 10 -11.21 2.20 18.45
CA PHE A 10 -12.00 1.40 17.53
C PHE A 10 -11.33 0.07 17.24
N TRP A 11 -10.00 0.08 17.04
CA TRP A 11 -9.24 -1.11 16.62
C TRP A 11 -8.99 -2.10 17.75
N LYS A 12 -9.04 -1.66 19.01
CA LYS A 12 -8.82 -2.52 20.17
C LYS A 12 -9.82 -3.68 20.20
N GLY A 13 -9.31 -4.91 20.17
CA GLY A 13 -10.10 -6.13 20.16
C GLY A 13 -10.83 -6.44 18.84
N LYS A 14 -10.66 -5.64 17.77
CA LYS A 14 -11.18 -5.98 16.45
C LYS A 14 -10.43 -7.14 15.83
N ARG A 15 -11.15 -8.04 15.21
CA ARG A 15 -10.59 -9.16 14.44
C ARG A 15 -10.34 -8.72 13.01
N VAL A 16 -9.08 -8.58 12.64
CA VAL A 16 -8.68 -8.04 11.33
C VAL A 16 -7.96 -9.11 10.52
N PHE A 17 -8.53 -9.43 9.36
CA PHE A 17 -7.90 -10.33 8.39
C PHE A 17 -7.14 -9.52 7.34
N VAL A 18 -5.83 -9.79 7.18
CA VAL A 18 -4.95 -9.07 6.27
C VAL A 18 -4.38 -10.03 5.24
N THR A 19 -4.68 -9.85 3.96
CA THR A 19 -3.94 -10.56 2.92
C THR A 19 -2.69 -9.78 2.52
N GLY A 20 -1.59 -10.47 2.23
CA GLY A 20 -0.33 -9.84 1.85
C GLY A 20 0.45 -9.25 3.04
N HIS A 21 0.25 -9.78 4.24
CA HIS A 21 0.89 -9.33 5.47
C HIS A 21 2.42 -9.50 5.51
N THR A 22 2.97 -10.40 4.70
CA THR A 22 4.42 -10.63 4.58
C THR A 22 5.12 -9.62 3.68
N GLY A 23 4.35 -8.87 2.86
CA GLY A 23 4.88 -7.82 2.01
C GLY A 23 5.14 -6.51 2.75
N PHE A 24 5.83 -5.56 2.11
CA PHE A 24 6.22 -4.27 2.69
C PHE A 24 5.05 -3.52 3.37
N LYS A 25 4.00 -3.16 2.63
CA LYS A 25 2.85 -2.44 3.20
C LYS A 25 2.07 -3.27 4.22
N GLY A 26 1.93 -4.56 3.96
CA GLY A 26 1.21 -5.47 4.86
C GLY A 26 1.92 -5.63 6.21
N SER A 27 3.25 -5.63 6.22
CA SER A 27 4.05 -5.69 7.45
C SER A 27 3.87 -4.44 8.31
N TRP A 28 3.97 -3.23 7.72
CA TRP A 28 3.70 -1.97 8.43
C TRP A 28 2.27 -1.92 8.98
N LEU A 29 1.28 -2.32 8.18
CA LEU A 29 -0.12 -2.35 8.59
C LEU A 29 -0.36 -3.31 9.74
N SER A 30 0.23 -4.51 9.68
CA SER A 30 0.10 -5.52 10.73
C SER A 30 0.70 -5.06 12.06
N LEU A 31 1.88 -4.42 12.04
CA LEU A 31 2.47 -3.80 13.23
C LEU A 31 1.57 -2.70 13.81
N TRP A 32 0.99 -1.85 12.96
CA TRP A 32 0.11 -0.78 13.42
C TRP A 32 -1.17 -1.32 14.08
N LEU A 33 -1.79 -2.32 13.47
CA LEU A 33 -2.97 -2.99 14.03
C LEU A 33 -2.67 -3.66 15.37
N GLN A 34 -1.53 -4.37 15.48
CA GLN A 34 -1.07 -4.98 16.74
C GLN A 34 -0.83 -3.92 17.81
N LEU A 35 -0.19 -2.79 17.47
CA LEU A 35 0.04 -1.67 18.41
C LEU A 35 -1.27 -1.12 18.98
N MET A 36 -2.34 -1.11 18.19
CA MET A 36 -3.67 -0.67 18.61
C MET A 36 -4.48 -1.74 19.35
N GLY A 37 -3.92 -2.95 19.52
CA GLY A 37 -4.57 -4.05 20.23
C GLY A 37 -5.63 -4.80 19.42
N ALA A 38 -5.54 -4.78 18.09
CA ALA A 38 -6.35 -5.62 17.22
C ALA A 38 -5.86 -7.08 17.25
N GLU A 39 -6.79 -8.03 17.09
CA GLU A 39 -6.48 -9.43 16.80
C GLU A 39 -6.24 -9.57 15.29
N VAL A 40 -5.00 -9.83 14.88
CA VAL A 40 -4.63 -9.87 13.46
C VAL A 40 -4.41 -11.30 12.99
N LYS A 41 -5.02 -11.66 11.87
CA LYS A 41 -4.66 -12.85 11.09
C LYS A 41 -4.21 -12.45 9.70
N GLY A 42 -2.99 -12.88 9.35
CA GLY A 42 -2.41 -12.69 8.02
C GLY A 42 -2.55 -13.94 7.15
N PHE A 43 -2.82 -13.74 5.85
CA PHE A 43 -2.82 -14.79 4.83
C PHE A 43 -2.02 -14.29 3.61
N SER A 44 -0.93 -14.95 3.26
CA SER A 44 -0.02 -14.49 2.21
C SER A 44 0.91 -15.61 1.75
N LEU A 45 1.57 -15.41 0.63
CA LEU A 45 2.77 -16.16 0.29
C LEU A 45 3.89 -15.84 1.30
N THR A 46 4.99 -16.58 1.24
CA THR A 46 6.23 -16.28 1.98
C THR A 46 6.73 -14.86 1.65
N PRO A 47 7.54 -14.24 2.52
CA PRO A 47 8.12 -12.94 2.23
C PRO A 47 8.78 -12.86 0.85
N PRO A 48 8.50 -11.79 0.05
CA PRO A 48 8.92 -11.73 -1.35
C PRO A 48 10.38 -11.35 -1.55
N THR A 49 11.07 -10.90 -0.51
CA THR A 49 12.46 -10.44 -0.54
C THR A 49 13.27 -11.01 0.62
N GLN A 50 14.59 -10.97 0.50
CA GLN A 50 15.51 -11.30 1.57
C GLN A 50 16.66 -10.28 1.58
N PRO A 51 16.72 -9.40 2.62
CA PRO A 51 15.83 -9.35 3.80
C PRO A 51 14.39 -8.95 3.47
N ALA A 52 13.47 -9.17 4.42
CA ALA A 52 12.08 -8.74 4.35
C ALA A 52 11.69 -8.02 5.66
N LEU A 53 10.85 -6.99 5.56
CA LEU A 53 10.37 -6.27 6.75
C LEU A 53 9.64 -7.20 7.72
N PHE A 54 8.88 -8.15 7.19
CA PHE A 54 8.19 -9.14 7.98
C PHE A 54 9.10 -9.88 8.96
N ASP A 55 10.30 -10.27 8.49
CA ASP A 55 11.28 -11.01 9.28
C ASP A 55 12.07 -10.08 10.21
N VAL A 56 12.65 -8.98 9.66
CA VAL A 56 13.54 -8.11 10.43
C VAL A 56 12.83 -7.31 11.53
N ALA A 57 11.53 -7.04 11.35
CA ALA A 57 10.69 -6.39 12.36
C ALA A 57 9.81 -7.39 13.15
N LYS A 58 10.04 -8.71 12.98
CA LYS A 58 9.35 -9.77 13.74
C LYS A 58 7.83 -9.58 13.76
N VAL A 59 7.26 -9.25 12.59
CA VAL A 59 5.84 -8.88 12.46
C VAL A 59 4.92 -10.02 12.90
N GLY A 60 5.32 -11.27 12.64
CA GLY A 60 4.55 -12.47 12.95
C GLY A 60 4.42 -12.83 14.42
N ASP A 61 5.24 -12.23 15.33
CA ASP A 61 5.34 -12.69 16.73
C ASP A 61 4.03 -12.52 17.53
N ASN A 62 3.23 -11.50 17.22
CA ASN A 62 1.99 -11.19 17.96
C ASN A 62 0.74 -11.24 17.08
N MET A 63 0.73 -12.07 16.03
CA MET A 63 -0.41 -12.29 15.15
C MET A 63 -0.48 -13.74 14.68
N GLN A 64 -1.64 -14.15 14.16
CA GLN A 64 -1.75 -15.42 13.46
C GLN A 64 -1.24 -15.26 12.03
N THR A 65 -0.32 -16.11 11.59
CA THR A 65 0.22 -16.13 10.23
C THR A 65 -0.13 -17.44 9.55
N GLU A 66 -0.71 -17.36 8.38
CA GLU A 66 -0.99 -18.50 7.50
C GLU A 66 -0.36 -18.26 6.13
N ILE A 67 0.48 -19.19 5.70
CA ILE A 67 1.05 -19.16 4.34
C ILE A 67 0.06 -19.82 3.39
N GLY A 68 -0.36 -19.05 2.38
CA GLY A 68 -1.33 -19.47 1.38
C GLY A 68 -1.43 -18.51 0.21
N ASP A 69 -2.02 -18.99 -0.87
CA ASP A 69 -2.19 -18.26 -2.12
C ASP A 69 -3.64 -17.79 -2.27
N ILE A 70 -3.87 -16.50 -2.47
CA ILE A 70 -5.21 -15.92 -2.69
C ILE A 70 -5.91 -16.49 -3.94
N ARG A 71 -5.17 -17.12 -4.85
CA ARG A 71 -5.72 -17.84 -6.01
C ARG A 71 -6.39 -19.15 -5.61
N ASN A 72 -6.08 -19.69 -4.44
CA ASN A 72 -6.76 -20.85 -3.88
C ASN A 72 -7.99 -20.44 -3.06
N LEU A 73 -9.13 -20.31 -3.73
CA LEU A 73 -10.40 -19.90 -3.11
C LEU A 73 -10.79 -20.78 -1.94
N GLN A 74 -10.56 -22.09 -2.01
CA GLN A 74 -10.95 -23.01 -0.95
C GLN A 74 -10.16 -22.76 0.34
N GLN A 75 -8.83 -22.68 0.26
CA GLN A 75 -7.97 -22.40 1.42
C GLN A 75 -8.28 -21.03 2.00
N LEU A 76 -8.36 -20.00 1.15
CA LEU A 76 -8.69 -18.63 1.56
C LEU A 76 -10.03 -18.55 2.30
N SER A 77 -11.08 -19.16 1.74
CA SER A 77 -12.41 -19.17 2.35
C SER A 77 -12.44 -19.90 3.69
N GLN A 78 -11.73 -21.02 3.82
CA GLN A 78 -11.59 -21.73 5.08
C GLN A 78 -10.87 -20.88 6.13
N SER A 79 -9.78 -20.22 5.74
CA SER A 79 -8.99 -19.36 6.62
C SER A 79 -9.80 -18.16 7.14
N ILE A 80 -10.53 -17.46 6.25
CA ILE A 80 -11.38 -16.32 6.63
C ILE A 80 -12.52 -16.77 7.55
N ARG A 81 -13.24 -17.84 7.20
CA ARG A 81 -14.36 -18.35 8.02
C ARG A 81 -13.91 -18.80 9.39
N ALA A 82 -12.79 -19.53 9.49
CA ALA A 82 -12.26 -20.00 10.77
C ALA A 82 -11.85 -18.83 11.68
N PHE A 83 -11.31 -17.78 11.12
CA PHE A 83 -10.94 -16.57 11.86
C PHE A 83 -12.17 -15.69 12.15
N ASN A 84 -13.18 -15.68 11.28
CA ASN A 84 -14.41 -14.88 11.42
C ASN A 84 -14.17 -13.39 11.73
N PRO A 85 -13.55 -12.62 10.79
CA PRO A 85 -13.12 -11.26 11.04
C PRO A 85 -14.26 -10.24 11.07
N ASP A 86 -14.01 -9.12 11.78
CA ASP A 86 -14.82 -7.89 11.71
C ASP A 86 -14.47 -7.05 10.45
N VAL A 87 -13.18 -7.03 10.11
CA VAL A 87 -12.59 -6.22 9.02
C VAL A 87 -11.66 -7.06 8.17
N LEU A 88 -11.72 -6.89 6.84
CA LEU A 88 -10.81 -7.51 5.89
C LEU A 88 -10.08 -6.42 5.09
N LEU A 89 -8.75 -6.47 5.09
CA LEU A 89 -7.86 -5.59 4.34
C LEU A 89 -7.07 -6.41 3.32
N HIS A 90 -7.34 -6.17 2.03
CA HIS A 90 -6.74 -6.95 0.95
C HIS A 90 -5.57 -6.21 0.30
N LEU A 91 -4.33 -6.62 0.66
CA LEU A 91 -3.10 -6.03 0.14
C LEU A 91 -2.30 -6.98 -0.76
N ALA A 92 -2.63 -8.28 -0.75
CA ALA A 92 -1.93 -9.26 -1.58
C ALA A 92 -2.07 -8.92 -3.07
N ALA A 93 -0.95 -8.84 -3.75
CA ALA A 93 -0.89 -8.57 -5.19
C ALA A 93 0.49 -8.94 -5.76
N GLN A 94 0.59 -9.13 -7.06
CA GLN A 94 1.84 -8.97 -7.80
C GLN A 94 2.02 -7.47 -8.11
N PRO A 95 2.98 -6.74 -7.45
CA PRO A 95 3.03 -5.27 -7.49
C PRO A 95 4.06 -4.69 -8.47
N LEU A 96 4.84 -5.53 -9.17
CA LEU A 96 5.99 -5.10 -9.95
C LEU A 96 5.64 -4.97 -11.43
N VAL A 97 5.77 -3.75 -11.98
CA VAL A 97 5.47 -3.45 -13.39
C VAL A 97 6.34 -4.29 -14.33
N ARG A 98 7.65 -4.34 -14.12
CA ARG A 98 8.55 -5.10 -15.01
C ARG A 98 8.29 -6.61 -14.99
N LEU A 99 7.96 -7.17 -13.82
CA LEU A 99 7.57 -8.56 -13.70
C LEU A 99 6.27 -8.84 -14.46
N SER A 100 5.34 -7.89 -14.50
CA SER A 100 4.06 -8.06 -15.21
C SER A 100 4.23 -8.21 -16.73
N TYR A 101 5.28 -7.64 -17.30
CA TYR A 101 5.61 -7.88 -18.72
C TYR A 101 6.19 -9.29 -18.96
N LYS A 102 6.90 -9.83 -17.98
CA LYS A 102 7.48 -11.19 -18.07
C LYS A 102 6.42 -12.26 -17.76
N GLU A 103 5.56 -11.99 -16.78
CA GLU A 103 4.57 -12.91 -16.22
C GLU A 103 3.15 -12.30 -16.23
N PRO A 104 2.59 -11.97 -17.41
CA PRO A 104 1.29 -11.31 -17.49
C PRO A 104 0.15 -12.19 -16.98
N VAL A 105 0.17 -13.49 -17.29
CA VAL A 105 -0.88 -14.44 -16.85
C VAL A 105 -0.91 -14.54 -15.32
N ASP A 106 0.25 -14.67 -14.69
CA ASP A 106 0.37 -14.72 -13.23
C ASP A 106 -0.11 -13.40 -12.58
N THR A 107 0.24 -12.26 -13.21
CA THR A 107 -0.20 -10.92 -12.77
C THR A 107 -1.72 -10.80 -12.78
N TYR A 108 -2.39 -11.18 -13.86
CA TYR A 108 -3.87 -11.14 -13.92
C TYR A 108 -4.50 -12.18 -13.01
N SER A 109 -3.96 -13.38 -12.95
CA SER A 109 -4.45 -14.43 -12.05
C SER A 109 -4.39 -13.98 -10.59
N THR A 110 -3.30 -13.35 -10.17
CA THR A 110 -3.12 -12.85 -8.81
C THR A 110 -3.98 -11.62 -8.54
N ASN A 111 -3.87 -10.60 -9.39
CA ASN A 111 -4.47 -9.29 -9.09
C ASN A 111 -5.98 -9.24 -9.36
N VAL A 112 -6.45 -9.92 -10.41
CA VAL A 112 -7.88 -9.93 -10.76
C VAL A 112 -8.58 -11.10 -10.12
N MET A 113 -8.16 -12.34 -10.41
CA MET A 113 -8.82 -13.52 -9.87
C MET A 113 -8.62 -13.65 -8.35
N GLY A 114 -7.43 -13.27 -7.83
CA GLY A 114 -7.24 -13.19 -6.39
C GLY A 114 -8.20 -12.21 -5.71
N THR A 115 -8.48 -11.04 -6.32
CA THR A 115 -9.50 -10.09 -5.82
C THR A 115 -10.90 -10.68 -5.90
N VAL A 116 -11.26 -11.39 -6.97
CA VAL A 116 -12.53 -12.14 -7.07
C VAL A 116 -12.66 -13.12 -5.92
N ASN A 117 -11.63 -13.92 -5.67
CA ASN A 117 -11.64 -14.93 -4.60
C ASN A 117 -11.79 -14.31 -3.20
N VAL A 118 -11.13 -13.19 -2.94
CA VAL A 118 -11.26 -12.46 -1.67
C VAL A 118 -12.68 -11.95 -1.48
N LEU A 119 -13.29 -11.34 -2.51
CA LEU A 119 -14.65 -10.85 -2.45
C LEU A 119 -15.68 -11.98 -2.33
N GLU A 120 -15.45 -13.10 -3.01
CA GLU A 120 -16.31 -14.28 -2.89
C GLU A 120 -16.25 -14.91 -1.50
N ALA A 121 -15.04 -15.02 -0.91
CA ALA A 121 -14.89 -15.47 0.46
C ALA A 121 -15.54 -14.49 1.48
N ALA A 122 -15.39 -13.17 1.25
CA ALA A 122 -16.01 -12.13 2.07
C ALA A 122 -17.55 -12.23 2.06
N ARG A 123 -18.14 -12.48 0.90
CA ARG A 123 -19.60 -12.63 0.72
C ARG A 123 -20.20 -13.74 1.60
N HIS A 124 -19.42 -14.74 1.94
CA HIS A 124 -19.85 -15.87 2.76
C HIS A 124 -19.33 -15.81 4.20
N THR A 125 -18.99 -14.60 4.70
CA THR A 125 -18.49 -14.38 6.06
C THR A 125 -19.48 -13.50 6.86
N PRO A 126 -20.35 -14.10 7.70
CA PRO A 126 -21.52 -13.39 8.25
C PRO A 126 -21.20 -12.19 9.15
N ASN A 127 -20.10 -12.24 9.92
CA ASN A 127 -19.76 -11.17 10.87
C ASN A 127 -18.88 -10.07 10.26
N LEU A 128 -18.44 -10.26 9.04
CA LEU A 128 -17.62 -9.27 8.33
C LEU A 128 -18.44 -8.03 8.01
N LYS A 129 -17.98 -6.86 8.46
CA LYS A 129 -18.67 -5.57 8.26
C LYS A 129 -17.96 -4.64 7.29
N SER A 130 -16.65 -4.74 7.20
CA SER A 130 -15.83 -3.81 6.41
C SER A 130 -14.80 -4.55 5.57
N VAL A 131 -14.75 -4.25 4.28
CA VAL A 131 -13.75 -4.78 3.33
C VAL A 131 -13.10 -3.63 2.58
N VAL A 132 -11.78 -3.53 2.65
CA VAL A 132 -11.01 -2.56 1.86
C VAL A 132 -10.07 -3.31 0.92
N ILE A 133 -10.23 -3.08 -0.37
CA ILE A 133 -9.40 -3.65 -1.44
C ILE A 133 -8.38 -2.60 -1.87
N ILE A 134 -7.10 -2.90 -1.68
CA ILE A 134 -6.02 -1.97 -2.00
C ILE A 134 -5.61 -2.13 -3.46
N THR A 135 -5.71 -1.04 -4.20
CA THR A 135 -5.29 -0.94 -5.59
C THR A 135 -4.15 0.08 -5.75
N THR A 136 -4.13 0.85 -6.82
CA THR A 136 -3.04 1.77 -7.16
C THR A 136 -3.58 2.99 -7.91
N ASP A 137 -2.83 4.09 -7.92
CA ASP A 137 -3.02 5.24 -8.80
C ASP A 137 -2.89 4.87 -10.30
N LYS A 138 -2.13 3.82 -10.61
CA LYS A 138 -1.93 3.34 -11.98
C LYS A 138 -3.16 2.63 -12.60
N CYS A 139 -4.25 2.48 -11.83
CA CYS A 139 -5.51 1.92 -12.35
C CYS A 139 -6.26 2.84 -13.32
N TYR A 140 -5.90 4.12 -13.35
CA TYR A 140 -6.53 5.10 -14.25
C TYR A 140 -6.00 5.02 -15.67
N GLU A 141 -6.84 5.41 -16.64
CA GLU A 141 -6.41 5.72 -18.01
C GLU A 141 -5.53 6.98 -17.97
N ASN A 142 -4.22 6.81 -17.94
CA ASN A 142 -3.28 7.92 -17.78
C ASN A 142 -3.13 8.72 -19.08
N ARG A 143 -3.56 9.98 -19.05
CA ARG A 143 -3.46 10.96 -20.14
C ARG A 143 -2.26 11.89 -20.01
N GLU A 144 -1.42 11.69 -18.99
CA GLU A 144 -0.24 12.49 -18.69
C GLU A 144 -0.51 14.01 -18.60
N TRP A 145 -1.68 14.38 -18.08
CA TRP A 145 -2.10 15.76 -17.88
C TRP A 145 -1.70 16.28 -16.49
N GLU A 146 -1.80 17.62 -16.31
CA GLU A 146 -1.40 18.29 -15.09
C GLU A 146 -2.34 18.12 -13.89
N TRP A 147 -3.58 17.66 -14.11
CA TRP A 147 -4.58 17.48 -13.05
C TRP A 147 -4.46 16.11 -12.37
N GLY A 148 -4.77 16.09 -11.08
CA GLY A 148 -4.91 14.83 -10.34
C GLY A 148 -6.14 14.04 -10.77
N TYR A 149 -6.01 12.69 -10.88
CA TYR A 149 -7.13 11.82 -11.21
C TYR A 149 -8.11 11.72 -10.05
N ARG A 150 -9.39 11.89 -10.34
CA ARG A 150 -10.51 11.70 -9.41
C ARG A 150 -11.04 10.29 -9.48
N GLU A 151 -11.75 9.88 -8.43
CA GLU A 151 -12.25 8.51 -8.31
C GLU A 151 -13.26 8.09 -9.40
N ASN A 152 -13.88 9.03 -10.08
CA ASN A 152 -14.82 8.81 -11.20
C ASN A 152 -14.18 8.86 -12.59
N GLU A 153 -12.86 9.08 -12.68
CA GLU A 153 -12.13 9.04 -13.95
C GLU A 153 -12.06 7.61 -14.50
N PRO A 154 -11.92 7.44 -15.83
CA PRO A 154 -11.87 6.13 -16.47
C PRO A 154 -10.75 5.25 -15.94
N MET A 155 -11.05 3.96 -15.76
CA MET A 155 -10.06 2.92 -15.49
C MET A 155 -9.36 2.54 -16.78
N GLY A 156 -8.06 2.21 -16.69
CA GLY A 156 -7.24 1.82 -17.83
C GLY A 156 -6.00 1.07 -17.38
N GLY A 157 -4.84 1.56 -17.79
CA GLY A 157 -3.55 1.00 -17.49
C GLY A 157 -2.86 0.44 -18.74
N HIS A 158 -1.70 1.01 -19.07
CA HIS A 158 -0.95 0.67 -20.28
C HIS A 158 -0.22 -0.68 -20.16
N ASP A 159 0.35 -0.97 -19.01
CA ASP A 159 1.06 -2.21 -18.74
C ASP A 159 0.16 -3.25 -18.04
N PRO A 160 0.53 -4.56 -18.07
CA PRO A 160 -0.30 -5.62 -17.48
C PRO A 160 -0.56 -5.44 -15.98
N TYR A 161 0.38 -4.89 -15.21
CA TYR A 161 0.16 -4.59 -13.79
C TYR A 161 -0.89 -3.50 -13.62
N SER A 162 -0.70 -2.35 -14.27
CA SER A 162 -1.61 -1.21 -14.19
C SER A 162 -3.02 -1.60 -14.63
N ASN A 163 -3.12 -2.30 -15.77
CA ASN A 163 -4.39 -2.79 -16.29
C ASN A 163 -5.05 -3.81 -15.33
N SER A 164 -4.29 -4.75 -14.76
CA SER A 164 -4.84 -5.72 -13.80
C SER A 164 -5.44 -5.03 -12.57
N LYS A 165 -4.87 -3.90 -12.13
CA LYS A 165 -5.42 -3.10 -11.03
C LYS A 165 -6.67 -2.32 -11.44
N GLY A 166 -6.74 -1.82 -12.68
CA GLY A 166 -7.97 -1.28 -13.25
C GLY A 166 -9.08 -2.33 -13.33
N CYS A 167 -8.76 -3.54 -13.78
CA CYS A 167 -9.70 -4.67 -13.77
C CYS A 167 -10.16 -5.02 -12.36
N ALA A 168 -9.27 -5.02 -11.36
CA ALA A 168 -9.64 -5.25 -9.96
C ALA A 168 -10.63 -4.19 -9.45
N GLU A 169 -10.46 -2.90 -9.80
CA GLU A 169 -11.44 -1.84 -9.51
C GLU A 169 -12.82 -2.12 -10.11
N LEU A 170 -12.86 -2.59 -11.37
CA LEU A 170 -14.13 -2.96 -12.04
C LEU A 170 -14.77 -4.17 -11.35
N VAL A 171 -14.00 -5.18 -10.95
CA VAL A 171 -14.47 -6.32 -10.17
C VAL A 171 -15.07 -5.87 -8.85
N VAL A 172 -14.34 -5.04 -8.08
CA VAL A 172 -14.84 -4.48 -6.80
C VAL A 172 -16.14 -3.73 -7.00
N SER A 173 -16.23 -2.89 -8.04
CA SER A 173 -17.45 -2.13 -8.38
C SER A 173 -18.62 -3.04 -8.72
N ALA A 174 -18.39 -4.13 -9.48
CA ALA A 174 -19.42 -5.10 -9.83
C ALA A 174 -19.92 -5.86 -8.59
N TYR A 175 -19.00 -6.39 -7.77
CA TYR A 175 -19.34 -7.11 -6.54
C TYR A 175 -20.12 -6.24 -5.55
N ARG A 176 -19.69 -4.99 -5.34
CA ARG A 176 -20.36 -4.03 -4.48
C ARG A 176 -21.83 -3.83 -4.89
N ARG A 177 -22.08 -3.63 -6.18
CA ARG A 177 -23.45 -3.40 -6.70
C ARG A 177 -24.31 -4.66 -6.78
N SER A 178 -23.69 -5.84 -6.90
CA SER A 178 -24.41 -7.10 -7.07
C SER A 178 -24.64 -7.86 -5.78
N PHE A 179 -23.72 -7.78 -4.81
CA PHE A 179 -23.72 -8.64 -3.62
C PHE A 179 -23.57 -7.89 -2.30
N PHE A 180 -23.04 -6.66 -2.30
CA PHE A 180 -22.73 -5.89 -1.09
C PHE A 180 -23.48 -4.55 -1.06
N TYR A 181 -24.74 -4.55 -1.47
CA TYR A 181 -25.55 -3.33 -1.61
C TYR A 181 -26.58 -3.14 -0.50
N THR A 182 -26.79 -4.14 0.35
CA THR A 182 -27.74 -4.09 1.47
C THR A 182 -27.02 -3.82 2.80
N ASN A 183 -27.75 -3.37 3.83
CA ASN A 183 -27.17 -3.02 5.12
C ASN A 183 -26.80 -4.23 5.98
N ASP A 184 -27.24 -5.42 5.61
CA ASP A 184 -26.94 -6.70 6.28
C ASP A 184 -25.70 -7.39 5.69
N THR A 185 -25.10 -6.84 4.65
CA THR A 185 -23.84 -7.29 4.05
C THR A 185 -22.67 -6.42 4.48
N ALA A 186 -21.44 -6.92 4.29
CA ALA A 186 -20.25 -6.11 4.48
C ALA A 186 -20.23 -4.90 3.54
N ALA A 187 -19.77 -3.76 4.03
CA ALA A 187 -19.50 -2.60 3.17
C ALA A 187 -18.12 -2.73 2.51
N VAL A 188 -18.07 -2.58 1.18
CA VAL A 188 -16.86 -2.81 0.38
C VAL A 188 -16.39 -1.53 -0.30
N ALA A 189 -15.13 -1.16 -0.08
CA ALA A 189 -14.48 -0.04 -0.76
C ALA A 189 -13.16 -0.46 -1.42
N SER A 190 -12.72 0.30 -2.42
CA SER A 190 -11.36 0.25 -2.94
C SER A 190 -10.57 1.47 -2.52
N ALA A 191 -9.26 1.29 -2.29
CA ALA A 191 -8.34 2.34 -1.87
C ALA A 191 -7.14 2.39 -2.81
N ARG A 192 -6.95 3.53 -3.48
CA ARG A 192 -5.92 3.78 -4.48
C ARG A 192 -4.84 4.65 -3.87
N ALA A 193 -3.59 4.25 -4.04
CA ALA A 193 -2.46 5.02 -3.56
C ALA A 193 -1.32 5.00 -4.57
N GLY A 194 -0.64 6.13 -4.72
CA GLY A 194 0.55 6.28 -5.55
C GLY A 194 1.81 5.76 -4.88
N ASN A 195 2.96 6.18 -5.36
CA ASN A 195 4.29 5.72 -4.99
C ASN A 195 4.55 5.74 -3.48
N VAL A 196 4.34 4.59 -2.87
CA VAL A 196 4.45 4.40 -1.41
C VAL A 196 5.87 3.97 -1.08
N ILE A 197 6.54 4.75 -0.23
CA ILE A 197 7.93 4.56 0.18
C ILE A 197 8.05 4.50 1.71
N GLY A 198 9.09 3.83 2.22
CA GLY A 198 9.30 3.69 3.66
C GLY A 198 10.48 2.79 3.97
N GLY A 199 10.90 2.74 5.21
CA GLY A 199 11.91 1.79 5.66
C GLY A 199 11.43 0.34 5.54
N GLY A 200 12.35 -0.57 5.19
CA GLY A 200 12.04 -2.00 5.07
C GLY A 200 11.41 -2.43 3.74
N ASP A 201 11.52 -1.63 2.69
CA ASP A 201 11.27 -2.07 1.32
C ASP A 201 12.60 -2.50 0.68
N TRP A 202 12.69 -3.75 0.23
CA TRP A 202 13.84 -4.31 -0.49
C TRP A 202 13.49 -4.83 -1.88
N ALA A 203 12.29 -4.49 -2.38
CA ALA A 203 11.86 -4.97 -3.68
C ALA A 203 12.77 -4.46 -4.80
N ASP A 204 13.04 -5.32 -5.76
CA ASP A 204 13.78 -4.96 -6.97
C ASP A 204 12.98 -4.02 -7.87
N ASP A 205 13.69 -3.30 -8.74
CA ASP A 205 13.09 -2.37 -9.71
C ASP A 205 12.25 -1.25 -9.05
N ARG A 206 12.58 -0.87 -7.81
CA ARG A 206 12.00 0.28 -7.12
C ARG A 206 13.06 1.33 -6.77
N LEU A 207 12.73 2.59 -7.01
CA LEU A 207 13.68 3.70 -6.88
C LEU A 207 14.37 3.75 -5.51
N ILE A 208 13.62 3.78 -4.40
CA ILE A 208 14.19 3.94 -3.05
C ILE A 208 15.04 2.73 -2.64
N PRO A 209 14.59 1.48 -2.78
CA PRO A 209 15.44 0.31 -2.55
C PRO A 209 16.73 0.31 -3.38
N ASP A 210 16.66 0.66 -4.67
CA ASP A 210 17.83 0.70 -5.56
C ASP A 210 18.82 1.78 -5.13
N ILE A 211 18.34 2.97 -4.71
CA ILE A 211 19.17 4.05 -4.16
C ILE A 211 19.90 3.57 -2.90
N LEU A 212 19.17 3.01 -1.93
CA LEU A 212 19.74 2.57 -0.65
C LEU A 212 20.78 1.47 -0.86
N ARG A 213 20.50 0.49 -1.72
CA ARG A 213 21.41 -0.60 -2.07
C ARG A 213 22.70 -0.09 -2.70
N ALA A 214 22.62 0.89 -3.61
CA ALA A 214 23.79 1.49 -4.23
C ALA A 214 24.64 2.26 -3.20
N PHE A 215 24.00 3.01 -2.31
CA PHE A 215 24.69 3.76 -1.25
C PHE A 215 25.39 2.84 -0.26
N GLU A 216 24.78 1.72 0.16
CA GLU A 216 25.44 0.70 0.98
C GLU A 216 26.70 0.16 0.33
N GLN A 217 26.66 -0.08 -0.98
CA GLN A 217 27.75 -0.61 -1.76
C GLN A 217 28.77 0.47 -2.18
N GLN A 218 28.55 1.74 -1.81
CA GLN A 218 29.34 2.89 -2.24
C GLN A 218 29.44 3.01 -3.78
N GLN A 219 28.43 2.54 -4.49
CA GLN A 219 28.33 2.61 -5.94
C GLN A 219 27.41 3.79 -6.35
N PRO A 220 27.62 4.37 -7.55
CA PRO A 220 26.69 5.37 -8.05
C PRO A 220 25.32 4.75 -8.35
N VAL A 221 24.25 5.48 -8.00
CA VAL A 221 22.89 5.14 -8.43
C VAL A 221 22.74 5.50 -9.90
N ILE A 222 22.31 4.57 -10.73
CA ILE A 222 22.08 4.80 -12.16
C ILE A 222 20.60 5.17 -12.37
N ILE A 223 20.33 6.41 -12.78
CA ILE A 223 18.98 6.94 -12.96
C ILE A 223 18.64 7.12 -14.43
N ARG A 224 17.48 6.60 -14.82
CA ARG A 224 17.01 6.56 -16.22
C ARG A 224 16.11 7.75 -16.57
N ASN A 225 15.11 8.05 -15.74
CA ASN A 225 14.07 9.07 -16.00
C ASN A 225 14.05 10.15 -14.89
N PRO A 226 15.01 11.08 -14.86
CA PRO A 226 15.16 12.05 -13.76
C PRO A 226 13.98 13.02 -13.62
N LEU A 227 13.29 13.35 -14.73
CA LEU A 227 12.21 14.34 -14.76
C LEU A 227 10.82 13.74 -14.47
N SER A 228 10.69 12.41 -14.38
CA SER A 228 9.41 11.77 -14.09
C SER A 228 8.90 12.19 -12.72
N THR A 229 7.71 12.80 -12.69
CA THR A 229 7.03 13.23 -11.45
C THR A 229 6.05 12.18 -10.96
N ARG A 230 6.09 11.88 -9.67
CA ARG A 230 5.23 10.87 -9.03
C ARG A 230 4.69 11.38 -7.70
N PRO A 231 3.52 10.88 -7.25
CA PRO A 231 2.92 11.23 -5.96
C PRO A 231 3.56 10.40 -4.83
N TRP A 232 4.79 10.78 -4.44
CA TRP A 232 5.55 10.09 -3.41
C TRP A 232 4.98 10.34 -2.02
N GLN A 233 4.80 9.27 -1.23
CA GLN A 233 4.31 9.39 0.14
C GLN A 233 4.86 8.31 1.06
N HIS A 234 5.00 8.62 2.36
CA HIS A 234 5.37 7.63 3.35
C HIS A 234 4.32 6.52 3.45
N VAL A 235 4.77 5.29 3.74
CA VAL A 235 3.87 4.12 3.84
C VAL A 235 2.74 4.32 4.86
N LEU A 236 2.99 5.04 5.94
CA LEU A 236 1.98 5.32 6.96
C LEU A 236 0.86 6.24 6.47
N GLU A 237 1.09 7.07 5.45
CA GLU A 237 0.07 7.94 4.87
C GLU A 237 -1.12 7.15 4.31
N PRO A 238 -0.94 6.33 3.27
CA PRO A 238 -2.08 5.58 2.74
C PRO A 238 -2.59 4.54 3.74
N LEU A 239 -1.73 3.96 4.59
CA LEU A 239 -2.19 3.03 5.63
C LEU A 239 -3.13 3.71 6.62
N SER A 240 -2.87 4.96 7.03
CA SER A 240 -3.79 5.74 7.86
C SER A 240 -5.14 5.94 7.17
N GLY A 241 -5.11 6.26 5.87
CA GLY A 241 -6.31 6.38 5.05
C GLY A 241 -7.13 5.09 4.98
N TYR A 242 -6.46 3.94 4.81
CA TYR A 242 -7.13 2.63 4.78
C TYR A 242 -7.79 2.30 6.12
N LEU A 243 -7.11 2.61 7.23
CA LEU A 243 -7.64 2.38 8.57
C LEU A 243 -8.86 3.29 8.87
N VAL A 244 -8.78 4.57 8.51
CA VAL A 244 -9.92 5.51 8.64
C VAL A 244 -11.09 5.06 7.76
N LEU A 245 -10.84 4.67 6.51
CA LEU A 245 -11.87 4.18 5.59
C LEU A 245 -12.54 2.91 6.14
N ALA A 246 -11.75 1.96 6.65
CA ALA A 246 -12.27 0.71 7.20
C ALA A 246 -13.15 0.95 8.43
N GLU A 247 -12.78 1.89 9.32
CA GLU A 247 -13.62 2.30 10.45
C GLU A 247 -14.94 2.93 9.98
N ARG A 248 -14.91 3.79 8.97
CA ARG A 248 -16.12 4.40 8.38
C ARG A 248 -17.04 3.37 7.74
N LEU A 249 -16.49 2.43 6.98
CA LEU A 249 -17.26 1.31 6.41
C LEU A 249 -17.92 0.47 7.50
N TYR A 250 -17.17 0.19 8.59
CA TYR A 250 -17.68 -0.60 9.72
C TYR A 250 -18.86 0.08 10.42
N ASN A 251 -18.77 1.40 10.66
CA ASN A 251 -19.74 2.16 11.45
C ASN A 251 -20.90 2.72 10.61
N GLU A 252 -20.66 3.11 9.36
CA GLU A 252 -21.59 3.86 8.50
C GLU A 252 -21.95 3.11 7.20
N GLY A 253 -21.41 1.90 7.02
CA GLY A 253 -21.81 0.98 5.97
C GLY A 253 -21.63 1.54 4.57
N ASN A 254 -22.66 1.36 3.73
CA ASN A 254 -22.63 1.66 2.31
C ASN A 254 -22.43 3.15 1.96
N THR A 255 -22.55 4.06 2.92
CA THR A 255 -22.26 5.50 2.72
C THR A 255 -20.83 5.74 2.25
N PHE A 256 -19.89 4.87 2.63
CA PHE A 256 -18.47 4.95 2.26
C PHE A 256 -18.01 3.84 1.30
N ALA A 257 -18.93 2.99 0.84
CA ALA A 257 -18.64 1.88 -0.06
C ALA A 257 -18.40 2.36 -1.51
N GLU A 258 -17.26 2.98 -1.74
CA GLU A 258 -16.84 3.60 -3.01
C GLU A 258 -15.34 3.38 -3.25
N GLY A 259 -14.82 3.89 -4.40
CA GLY A 259 -13.38 4.06 -4.62
C GLY A 259 -12.86 5.31 -3.91
N TRP A 260 -11.64 5.26 -3.35
CA TRP A 260 -11.01 6.35 -2.60
C TRP A 260 -9.56 6.54 -2.99
N ASN A 261 -9.15 7.79 -3.21
CA ASN A 261 -7.76 8.16 -3.46
C ASN A 261 -7.05 8.60 -2.17
N PHE A 262 -5.83 8.09 -1.97
CA PHE A 262 -4.94 8.48 -0.89
C PHE A 262 -3.57 8.83 -1.46
N GLY A 263 -3.25 10.10 -1.52
CA GLY A 263 -2.02 10.63 -2.08
C GLY A 263 -1.44 11.79 -1.27
N PRO A 264 -0.23 12.24 -1.59
CA PRO A 264 0.42 13.37 -0.95
C PRO A 264 -0.25 14.68 -1.33
N LYS A 265 0.19 15.78 -0.71
CA LYS A 265 -0.12 17.13 -1.20
C LYS A 265 0.56 17.38 -2.54
N ASP A 266 0.01 18.24 -3.36
CA ASP A 266 0.57 18.59 -4.68
C ASP A 266 2.04 19.03 -4.62
N ASP A 267 2.43 19.77 -3.59
CA ASP A 267 3.81 20.22 -3.36
C ASP A 267 4.80 19.07 -3.12
N ASP A 268 4.32 17.88 -2.78
CA ASP A 268 5.13 16.69 -2.57
C ASP A 268 5.15 15.76 -3.80
N CYS A 269 4.50 16.16 -4.90
CA CYS A 269 4.64 15.51 -6.20
C CYS A 269 5.93 16.00 -6.86
N GLN A 270 7.05 15.32 -6.58
CA GLN A 270 8.38 15.75 -6.99
C GLN A 270 8.99 14.82 -8.06
N PRO A 271 9.89 15.35 -8.91
CA PRO A 271 10.61 14.55 -9.88
C PRO A 271 11.64 13.62 -9.19
N VAL A 272 11.98 12.53 -9.86
CA VAL A 272 12.97 11.55 -9.41
C VAL A 272 14.31 12.21 -9.03
N GLN A 273 14.75 13.21 -9.82
CA GLN A 273 15.98 13.96 -9.53
C GLN A 273 15.95 14.60 -8.15
N TRP A 274 14.85 15.25 -7.78
CA TRP A 274 14.71 15.90 -6.46
C TRP A 274 14.81 14.88 -5.32
N ILE A 275 14.15 13.71 -5.50
CA ILE A 275 14.24 12.60 -4.54
C ILE A 275 15.70 12.20 -4.32
N LEU A 276 16.42 12.00 -5.41
CA LEU A 276 17.80 11.56 -5.39
C LEU A 276 18.73 12.58 -4.71
N GLU A 277 18.59 13.86 -5.04
CA GLU A 277 19.36 14.95 -4.41
C GLU A 277 19.12 14.98 -2.89
N LYS A 278 17.87 14.80 -2.43
CA LYS A 278 17.54 14.71 -1.01
C LYS A 278 18.12 13.44 -0.35
N MET A 279 18.02 12.29 -1.01
CA MET A 279 18.61 11.05 -0.49
C MET A 279 20.11 11.15 -0.35
N VAL A 280 20.82 11.75 -1.32
CA VAL A 280 22.26 12.02 -1.23
C VAL A 280 22.57 12.97 -0.07
N GLN A 281 21.79 14.04 0.08
CA GLN A 281 21.95 15.00 1.19
C GLN A 281 21.79 14.30 2.56
N PHE A 282 20.77 13.46 2.75
CA PHE A 282 20.49 12.79 4.01
C PHE A 282 21.45 11.62 4.28
N TRP A 283 21.90 10.92 3.23
CA TRP A 283 22.89 9.86 3.38
C TRP A 283 24.29 10.42 3.66
N GLY A 284 24.67 11.51 3.02
CA GLY A 284 25.96 12.16 3.22
C GLY A 284 27.10 11.47 2.47
N GLU A 285 28.26 11.30 3.16
CA GLU A 285 29.50 10.82 2.54
C GLU A 285 29.32 9.46 1.84
N GLY A 286 29.88 9.36 0.62
CA GLY A 286 29.84 8.15 -0.23
C GLY A 286 28.62 8.05 -1.14
N ALA A 287 27.55 8.85 -0.93
CA ALA A 287 26.39 8.86 -1.79
C ALA A 287 26.64 9.62 -3.10
N ARG A 288 26.38 8.99 -4.23
CA ARG A 288 26.54 9.59 -5.55
C ARG A 288 25.58 8.97 -6.56
N TYR A 289 25.36 9.65 -7.68
CA TYR A 289 24.50 9.17 -8.76
C TYR A 289 25.05 9.55 -10.13
N GLU A 290 24.59 8.82 -11.15
CA GLU A 290 24.92 9.02 -12.55
C GLU A 290 23.64 8.91 -13.39
N TRP A 291 23.62 9.60 -14.53
CA TRP A 291 22.51 9.54 -15.47
C TRP A 291 22.75 8.45 -16.51
N ASP A 292 21.77 7.57 -16.67
CA ASP A 292 21.73 6.65 -17.81
C ASP A 292 21.29 7.41 -19.06
N LYS A 293 22.14 7.42 -20.08
CA LYS A 293 21.89 8.08 -21.37
C LYS A 293 21.32 7.13 -22.43
N SER A 294 21.07 5.88 -22.11
CA SER A 294 20.50 4.89 -23.01
C SER A 294 19.02 5.16 -23.30
N GLU A 295 18.53 4.75 -24.46
CA GLU A 295 17.09 4.77 -24.76
C GLU A 295 16.34 3.86 -23.77
N GLN A 296 15.30 4.43 -23.17
CA GLN A 296 14.48 3.73 -22.17
C GLN A 296 13.10 3.40 -22.73
N PRO A 297 12.47 2.29 -22.29
CA PRO A 297 11.07 2.03 -22.57
C PRO A 297 10.19 3.18 -22.06
N HIS A 298 9.08 3.41 -22.73
CA HIS A 298 8.11 4.46 -22.33
C HIS A 298 7.65 4.21 -20.89
N GLU A 299 7.93 5.16 -20.01
CA GLU A 299 7.31 5.28 -18.69
C GLU A 299 6.49 6.57 -18.66
N ALA A 300 5.31 6.51 -18.06
CA ALA A 300 4.48 7.70 -17.87
C ALA A 300 5.29 8.80 -17.17
N ASN A 301 5.29 10.03 -17.72
CA ASN A 301 6.06 11.14 -17.16
C ASN A 301 5.33 11.80 -15.98
N PHE A 302 4.00 11.70 -15.96
CA PHE A 302 3.19 12.43 -15.01
C PHE A 302 2.01 11.60 -14.51
N LEU A 303 1.84 11.54 -13.18
CA LEU A 303 0.69 10.93 -12.53
C LEU A 303 0.49 11.58 -11.16
N LYS A 304 -0.72 12.07 -10.92
CA LYS A 304 -1.17 12.62 -9.63
C LYS A 304 -2.55 12.10 -9.26
N LEU A 305 -2.88 12.16 -7.98
CA LEU A 305 -4.22 11.86 -7.44
C LEU A 305 -4.87 13.13 -6.90
N ASP A 306 -6.15 13.33 -7.21
CA ASP A 306 -7.00 14.27 -6.48
C ASP A 306 -7.56 13.55 -5.23
N CYS A 307 -7.21 14.05 -4.05
CA CYS A 307 -7.64 13.51 -2.76
C CYS A 307 -8.72 14.36 -2.08
N SER A 308 -9.36 15.29 -2.81
CA SER A 308 -10.39 16.19 -2.28
C SER A 308 -11.57 15.45 -1.66
N LYS A 309 -11.94 14.28 -2.20
CA LYS A 309 -12.99 13.41 -1.66
C LYS A 309 -12.61 12.87 -0.28
N ALA A 310 -11.40 12.34 -0.12
CA ALA A 310 -10.91 11.85 1.16
C ALA A 310 -10.81 12.98 2.19
N ALA A 311 -10.29 14.15 1.79
CA ALA A 311 -10.22 15.34 2.63
C ALA A 311 -11.60 15.82 3.10
N THR A 312 -12.59 15.84 2.19
CA THR A 312 -13.92 16.37 2.50
C THR A 312 -14.77 15.39 3.31
N ARG A 313 -14.82 14.11 2.92
CA ARG A 313 -15.77 13.14 3.49
C ARG A 313 -15.17 12.30 4.62
N LEU A 314 -13.89 11.88 4.50
CA LEU A 314 -13.19 11.16 5.57
C LEU A 314 -12.48 12.12 6.54
N LYS A 315 -12.30 13.39 6.16
CA LYS A 315 -11.45 14.38 6.86
C LYS A 315 -9.98 13.93 6.93
N TRP A 316 -9.60 13.03 6.04
CA TRP A 316 -8.24 12.52 5.96
C TRP A 316 -7.36 13.47 5.15
N HIS A 317 -6.16 13.74 5.67
CA HIS A 317 -5.10 14.52 5.01
C HIS A 317 -3.75 13.86 5.25
N PRO A 318 -2.83 13.88 4.27
CA PRO A 318 -1.46 13.45 4.51
C PRO A 318 -0.78 14.37 5.52
N GLN A 319 0.02 13.79 6.42
CA GLN A 319 0.61 14.49 7.57
C GLN A 319 2.08 14.83 7.33
N TRP A 320 2.87 13.86 6.88
CA TRP A 320 4.31 14.04 6.70
C TRP A 320 4.64 14.57 5.30
N ARG A 321 5.58 15.51 5.26
CA ARG A 321 6.11 16.04 4.00
C ARG A 321 7.08 15.03 3.40
N LEU A 322 7.27 15.12 2.08
CA LEU A 322 8.16 14.19 1.36
C LEU A 322 9.61 14.28 1.84
N ALA A 323 10.13 15.49 2.14
CA ALA A 323 11.50 15.63 2.66
C ALA A 323 11.68 14.87 4.00
N ASP A 324 10.73 15.04 4.94
CA ASP A 324 10.76 14.34 6.23
C ASP A 324 10.64 12.82 6.05
N THR A 325 9.87 12.39 5.06
CA THR A 325 9.72 10.98 4.67
C THR A 325 11.05 10.38 4.25
N LEU A 326 11.78 11.06 3.34
CA LEU A 326 13.09 10.59 2.85
C LEU A 326 14.13 10.53 3.97
N GLU A 327 14.17 11.53 4.84
CA GLU A 327 15.03 11.55 6.01
C GLU A 327 14.75 10.35 6.93
N LYS A 328 13.47 10.09 7.25
CA LYS A 328 13.05 8.93 8.07
C LYS A 328 13.48 7.60 7.44
N ILE A 329 13.34 7.46 6.12
CA ILE A 329 13.77 6.25 5.39
C ILE A 329 15.28 6.02 5.55
N VAL A 330 16.09 7.05 5.37
CA VAL A 330 17.55 6.97 5.55
C VAL A 330 17.89 6.59 6.99
N HIS A 331 17.26 7.23 7.98
CA HIS A 331 17.46 6.90 9.39
C HIS A 331 17.02 5.47 9.74
N TRP A 332 15.90 5.00 9.20
CA TRP A 332 15.44 3.64 9.39
C TRP A 332 16.47 2.64 8.86
N HIS A 333 16.93 2.86 7.65
CA HIS A 333 17.86 1.98 6.97
C HIS A 333 19.23 1.92 7.66
N ARG A 334 19.74 3.06 8.09
CA ARG A 334 20.97 3.11 8.88
C ARG A 334 20.85 2.40 10.23
N SER A 335 19.70 2.54 10.89
CA SER A 335 19.43 1.79 12.13
C SER A 335 19.47 0.28 11.89
N TRP A 336 18.92 -0.18 10.76
CA TRP A 336 18.98 -1.58 10.37
C TRP A 336 20.42 -2.05 10.13
N LEU A 337 21.23 -1.30 9.39
CA LEU A 337 22.66 -1.61 9.17
C LEU A 337 23.47 -1.68 10.47
N GLN A 338 23.08 -0.91 11.47
CA GLN A 338 23.69 -0.91 12.80
C GLN A 338 23.20 -2.03 13.71
N GLY A 339 22.30 -2.90 13.24
CA GLY A 339 21.74 -4.01 14.01
C GLY A 339 20.73 -3.61 15.07
N ALA A 340 20.06 -2.46 14.92
CA ALA A 340 19.00 -2.04 15.83
C ALA A 340 17.79 -3.00 15.78
N ASP A 341 16.99 -3.02 16.85
CA ASP A 341 15.71 -3.72 16.87
C ASP A 341 14.68 -3.00 15.95
N MET A 342 14.42 -3.60 14.81
CA MET A 342 13.58 -2.99 13.79
C MET A 342 12.09 -3.02 14.12
N GLN A 343 11.65 -3.92 15.00
CA GLN A 343 10.27 -3.86 15.53
C GLN A 343 10.07 -2.58 16.35
N THR A 344 10.95 -2.33 17.30
CA THR A 344 10.93 -1.10 18.10
C THR A 344 11.03 0.14 17.22
N ARG A 345 11.90 0.12 16.19
CA ARG A 345 12.04 1.25 15.26
C ARG A 345 10.76 1.54 14.49
N CYS A 346 10.09 0.51 13.93
CA CYS A 346 8.82 0.67 13.24
C CYS A 346 7.71 1.17 14.17
N LEU A 347 7.60 0.61 15.38
CA LEU A 347 6.62 1.04 16.36
C LEU A 347 6.83 2.49 16.82
N TYR A 348 8.07 2.94 16.91
CA TYR A 348 8.40 4.35 17.20
C TYR A 348 7.89 5.28 16.09
N GLU A 349 8.12 4.93 14.81
CA GLU A 349 7.61 5.73 13.69
C GLU A 349 6.09 5.76 13.62
N ILE A 350 5.43 4.61 13.85
CA ILE A 350 3.96 4.54 13.90
C ILE A 350 3.40 5.45 15.01
N LYS A 351 3.99 5.41 16.22
CA LYS A 351 3.56 6.29 17.33
C LYS A 351 3.74 7.76 16.98
N GLY A 352 4.91 8.14 16.46
CA GLY A 352 5.17 9.50 16.02
C GLY A 352 4.19 9.98 14.93
N TYR A 353 3.78 9.09 14.02
CA TYR A 353 2.76 9.40 13.02
C TYR A 353 1.37 9.59 13.65
N MET A 354 1.01 8.81 14.65
CA MET A 354 -0.29 8.93 15.32
C MET A 354 -0.41 10.20 16.18
N GLU A 355 0.71 10.75 16.63
CA GLU A 355 0.80 11.98 17.45
C GLU A 355 0.89 13.25 16.59
N SER A 356 1.23 13.15 15.29
CA SER A 356 1.31 14.26 14.33
C SER A 356 -0.07 14.65 13.72
#